data_0862265aa1b23621898e9be262d6c573
#
_entry.id   0862265aa1b23621898e9be262d6c573
#
_cell.length_a   1.000
_cell.length_b   1.000
_cell.length_c   1.000
_cell.angle_alpha   90.00
_cell.angle_beta   90.00
_cell.angle_gamma   90.00
#
_symmetry.space_group_name_H-M   'P 1'
#
loop_
_entity.id
_entity.type
_entity.pdbx_description
1 polymer ?
#
loop_
_entity_poly.entity_id
_entity_poly.type
_entity_poly.pdbx_seq_one_letter_code
_entity_poly.pdbx_strand_id
1 'polypeptide(L)'
;MTDPYFEAVEVAHMKDPVVRKRAAEMIVAAHMTTAYGGQGLMLGAGLNINDLNEEGRQKALASLKMGIDEAYEIGAQDFAFLAGRYEAETMEESFQALLASTRELCEYAKAKGNMPVLCEVFDYDIAKKSLIGPVDRVKRYAETICAEYDNFGLMVDLSHIPMIHETIEENLLPVRRFIRHAHMGNTVIRSPQCPAYGDEHPRFGFPNSENDVKELADYLRLLMEIGFISEKNRPIVSFEVKPFEEEDPDICLANAKRTLDLAWELV
;
A
#
# COMPACT_ATOMS: atom_id res chain seq x y z
N MET A 1 -1.46 -3.13 -19.75
CA MET A 1 -0.23 -3.81 -20.18
C MET A 1 0.29 -3.38 -21.55
N THR A 2 -0.52 -2.78 -22.40
CA THR A 2 -0.09 -2.30 -23.72
C THR A 2 0.37 -0.84 -23.73
N ASP A 3 0.17 -0.12 -22.64
CA ASP A 3 0.60 1.27 -22.50
C ASP A 3 2.09 1.30 -22.11
N PRO A 4 2.97 1.85 -22.95
CA PRO A 4 4.42 1.84 -22.72
C PRO A 4 4.87 2.77 -21.58
N TYR A 5 3.96 3.54 -21.01
CA TYR A 5 4.23 4.38 -19.83
C TYR A 5 4.50 3.56 -18.57
N PHE A 6 3.93 2.37 -18.48
CA PHE A 6 4.00 1.54 -17.28
C PHE A 6 4.94 0.35 -17.47
N GLU A 7 5.88 0.19 -16.54
CA GLU A 7 6.80 -0.96 -16.46
C GLU A 7 6.39 -1.95 -15.36
N ALA A 8 5.46 -1.54 -14.49
CA ALA A 8 4.95 -2.37 -13.41
C ALA A 8 3.42 -2.38 -13.36
N VAL A 9 2.86 -3.43 -12.78
CA VAL A 9 1.43 -3.55 -12.47
C VAL A 9 1.27 -4.14 -11.07
N GLU A 10 0.38 -3.55 -10.28
CA GLU A 10 -0.06 -4.12 -9.03
C GLU A 10 -1.37 -4.88 -9.26
N VAL A 11 -1.44 -6.10 -8.74
CA VAL A 11 -2.61 -6.97 -8.88
C VAL A 11 -3.17 -7.33 -7.51
N ALA A 12 -4.45 -7.64 -7.47
CA ALA A 12 -5.13 -8.09 -6.26
C ALA A 12 -5.70 -9.51 -6.46
N HIS A 13 -6.39 -10.02 -5.44
CA HIS A 13 -7.01 -11.34 -5.44
C HIS A 13 -7.84 -11.63 -6.68
N MET A 14 -7.50 -12.71 -7.36
CA MET A 14 -8.24 -13.24 -8.50
C MET A 14 -8.83 -14.60 -8.12
N LYS A 15 -10.12 -14.61 -7.79
CA LYS A 15 -10.83 -15.80 -7.33
C LYS A 15 -10.75 -16.99 -8.30
N ASP A 16 -10.77 -16.71 -9.61
CA ASP A 16 -10.70 -17.76 -10.65
C ASP A 16 -9.22 -18.05 -10.98
N PRO A 17 -8.73 -19.29 -10.71
CA PRO A 17 -7.35 -19.68 -11.01
C PRO A 17 -7.02 -19.66 -12.51
N VAL A 18 -8.01 -19.78 -13.39
CA VAL A 18 -7.79 -19.69 -14.84
C VAL A 18 -7.50 -18.26 -15.24
N VAL A 19 -8.23 -17.29 -14.67
CA VAL A 19 -8.00 -15.86 -14.87
C VAL A 19 -6.62 -15.48 -14.32
N ARG A 20 -6.27 -15.94 -13.12
CA ARG A 20 -4.97 -15.66 -12.48
C ARG A 20 -3.81 -16.20 -13.32
N LYS A 21 -3.90 -17.46 -13.80
CA LYS A 21 -2.88 -18.03 -14.69
C LYS A 21 -2.71 -17.23 -15.97
N ARG A 22 -3.83 -16.85 -16.60
CA ARG A 22 -3.80 -16.01 -17.82
C ARG A 22 -3.19 -14.64 -17.57
N ALA A 23 -3.51 -14.02 -16.43
CA ALA A 23 -2.89 -12.75 -16.03
C ALA A 23 -1.37 -12.89 -15.88
N ALA A 24 -0.89 -13.93 -15.20
CA ALA A 24 0.55 -14.21 -15.08
C ALA A 24 1.23 -14.38 -16.46
N GLU A 25 0.63 -15.15 -17.36
CA GLU A 25 1.15 -15.33 -18.74
C GLU A 25 1.22 -13.99 -19.50
N MET A 26 0.22 -13.12 -19.35
CA MET A 26 0.19 -11.80 -19.99
C MET A 26 1.26 -10.86 -19.41
N ILE A 27 1.45 -10.86 -18.10
CA ILE A 27 2.46 -10.06 -17.39
C ILE A 27 3.86 -10.45 -17.88
N VAL A 28 4.16 -11.76 -17.90
CA VAL A 28 5.43 -12.27 -18.39
C VAL A 28 5.66 -11.91 -19.85
N ALA A 29 4.64 -12.08 -20.71
CA ALA A 29 4.73 -11.74 -22.13
C ALA A 29 4.93 -10.23 -22.37
N ALA A 30 4.40 -9.38 -21.48
CA ALA A 30 4.58 -7.93 -21.54
C ALA A 30 5.88 -7.45 -20.89
N HIS A 31 6.69 -8.34 -20.31
CA HIS A 31 7.90 -8.01 -19.53
C HIS A 31 7.65 -7.00 -18.39
N MET A 32 6.49 -7.06 -17.75
CA MET A 32 6.14 -6.16 -16.65
C MET A 32 6.58 -6.73 -15.30
N THR A 33 7.02 -5.84 -14.42
CA THR A 33 7.17 -6.13 -12.99
C THR A 33 5.80 -6.21 -12.33
N THR A 34 5.64 -7.08 -11.33
CA THR A 34 4.35 -7.26 -10.64
C THR A 34 4.52 -7.13 -9.14
N ALA A 35 3.61 -6.40 -8.50
CA ALA A 35 3.38 -6.41 -7.06
C ALA A 35 1.99 -6.99 -6.74
N TYR A 36 1.74 -7.38 -5.49
CA TYR A 36 0.47 -7.96 -5.08
C TYR A 36 -0.13 -7.24 -3.89
N GLY A 37 -1.30 -6.61 -4.10
CA GLY A 37 -2.10 -5.97 -3.07
C GLY A 37 -3.05 -6.96 -2.38
N GLY A 38 -2.70 -7.38 -1.16
CA GLY A 38 -3.51 -8.28 -0.34
C GLY A 38 -4.54 -7.58 0.56
N GLN A 39 -4.60 -6.24 0.57
CA GLN A 39 -5.49 -5.46 1.43
C GLN A 39 -6.96 -5.84 1.26
N GLY A 40 -7.38 -6.08 0.02
CA GLY A 40 -8.75 -6.49 -0.31
C GLY A 40 -9.18 -7.82 0.32
N LEU A 41 -8.24 -8.73 0.61
CA LEU A 41 -8.50 -9.99 1.31
C LEU A 41 -9.00 -9.78 2.75
N MET A 42 -8.54 -8.70 3.39
CA MET A 42 -8.98 -8.32 4.73
C MET A 42 -10.26 -7.50 4.67
N LEU A 43 -10.26 -6.43 3.88
CA LEU A 43 -11.34 -5.45 3.81
C LEU A 43 -12.64 -6.08 3.28
N GLY A 44 -12.56 -6.86 2.20
CA GLY A 44 -13.73 -7.48 1.59
C GLY A 44 -14.42 -8.54 2.45
N ALA A 45 -13.68 -9.17 3.37
CA ALA A 45 -14.19 -10.20 4.29
C ALA A 45 -14.42 -9.68 5.72
N GLY A 46 -14.12 -8.40 5.99
CA GLY A 46 -14.22 -7.83 7.34
C GLY A 46 -13.29 -8.50 8.36
N LEU A 47 -12.12 -8.99 7.90
CA LEU A 47 -11.14 -9.67 8.74
C LEU A 47 -10.18 -8.67 9.38
N ASN A 48 -9.60 -9.07 10.51
CA ASN A 48 -8.65 -8.26 11.27
C ASN A 48 -7.42 -9.08 11.66
N ILE A 49 -6.25 -8.71 11.13
CA ILE A 49 -4.99 -9.43 11.36
C ILE A 49 -4.43 -9.22 12.78
N ASN A 50 -4.89 -8.20 13.47
CA ASN A 50 -4.59 -7.90 14.88
C ASN A 50 -5.77 -8.13 15.83
N ASP A 51 -6.72 -9.00 15.43
CA ASP A 51 -7.87 -9.36 16.26
C ASP A 51 -7.41 -10.02 17.56
N LEU A 52 -8.00 -9.58 18.68
CA LEU A 52 -7.77 -10.19 19.98
C LEU A 52 -8.51 -11.53 20.15
N ASN A 53 -9.52 -11.77 19.33
CA ASN A 53 -10.11 -13.09 19.17
C ASN A 53 -9.20 -13.96 18.29
N GLU A 54 -8.59 -14.98 18.89
CA GLU A 54 -7.62 -15.85 18.19
C GLU A 54 -8.22 -16.53 16.94
N GLU A 55 -9.49 -16.95 16.97
CA GLU A 55 -10.14 -17.55 15.81
C GLU A 55 -10.27 -16.53 14.65
N GLY A 56 -10.63 -15.29 14.96
CA GLY A 56 -10.70 -14.19 14.00
C GLY A 56 -9.33 -13.90 13.38
N ARG A 57 -8.30 -13.80 14.23
CA ARG A 57 -6.92 -13.57 13.82
C ARG A 57 -6.40 -14.69 12.90
N GLN A 58 -6.67 -15.95 13.24
CA GLN A 58 -6.25 -17.09 12.42
C GLN A 58 -6.97 -17.15 11.05
N LYS A 59 -8.25 -16.73 10.98
CA LYS A 59 -8.94 -16.58 9.69
C LYS A 59 -8.28 -15.50 8.81
N ALA A 60 -7.90 -14.37 9.40
CA ALA A 60 -7.19 -13.32 8.72
C ALA A 60 -5.82 -13.80 8.21
N LEU A 61 -5.05 -14.49 9.05
CA LEU A 61 -3.77 -15.10 8.67
C LEU A 61 -3.93 -16.10 7.53
N ALA A 62 -4.91 -16.99 7.59
CA ALA A 62 -5.15 -17.97 6.52
C ALA A 62 -5.47 -17.28 5.19
N SER A 63 -6.26 -16.20 5.21
CA SER A 63 -6.59 -15.41 4.03
C SER A 63 -5.35 -14.74 3.42
N LEU A 64 -4.49 -14.13 4.24
CA LEU A 64 -3.26 -13.51 3.76
C LEU A 64 -2.23 -14.53 3.27
N LYS A 65 -2.10 -15.69 3.93
CA LYS A 65 -1.25 -16.80 3.46
C LYS A 65 -1.70 -17.31 2.10
N MET A 66 -3.01 -17.43 1.85
CA MET A 66 -3.54 -17.73 0.53
C MET A 66 -3.17 -16.63 -0.49
N GLY A 67 -3.24 -15.36 -0.12
CA GLY A 67 -2.79 -14.25 -0.96
C GLY A 67 -1.31 -14.32 -1.30
N ILE A 68 -0.45 -14.70 -0.34
CA ILE A 68 0.98 -14.94 -0.59
C ILE A 68 1.18 -16.09 -1.60
N ASP A 69 0.37 -17.15 -1.52
CA ASP A 69 0.42 -18.24 -2.51
C ASP A 69 0.09 -17.74 -3.92
N GLU A 70 -0.96 -16.93 -4.05
CA GLU A 70 -1.33 -16.32 -5.33
C GLU A 70 -0.25 -15.35 -5.82
N ALA A 71 0.37 -14.57 -4.93
CA ALA A 71 1.46 -13.68 -5.28
C ALA A 71 2.65 -14.44 -5.87
N TYR A 72 3.01 -15.59 -5.32
CA TYR A 72 4.02 -16.47 -5.90
C TYR A 72 3.59 -17.07 -7.26
N GLU A 73 2.33 -17.49 -7.40
CA GLU A 73 1.80 -18.02 -8.66
C GLU A 73 1.85 -17.00 -9.80
N ILE A 74 1.62 -15.72 -9.49
CA ILE A 74 1.63 -14.65 -10.50
C ILE A 74 3.01 -14.04 -10.73
N GLY A 75 4.01 -14.41 -9.92
CA GLY A 75 5.37 -13.92 -10.02
C GLY A 75 5.56 -12.52 -9.45
N ALA A 76 4.77 -12.15 -8.42
CA ALA A 76 4.91 -10.86 -7.77
C ALA A 76 6.24 -10.75 -7.02
N GLN A 77 6.80 -9.53 -7.00
CA GLN A 77 8.06 -9.24 -6.30
C GLN A 77 7.85 -8.96 -4.80
N ASP A 78 6.66 -8.50 -4.42
CA ASP A 78 6.26 -8.27 -3.03
C ASP A 78 4.77 -8.55 -2.83
N PHE A 79 4.39 -8.64 -1.55
CA PHE A 79 3.02 -8.85 -1.10
C PHE A 79 2.68 -7.82 -0.04
N ALA A 80 1.66 -7.00 -0.26
CA ALA A 80 1.21 -5.99 0.68
C ALA A 80 -0.04 -6.41 1.45
N PHE A 81 -0.15 -5.95 2.70
CA PHE A 81 -1.33 -6.07 3.55
C PHE A 81 -1.47 -4.84 4.44
N LEU A 82 -2.59 -4.72 5.16
CA LEU A 82 -2.81 -3.63 6.13
C LEU A 82 -3.04 -4.19 7.53
N ALA A 83 -2.73 -3.38 8.55
CA ALA A 83 -3.16 -3.65 9.92
C ALA A 83 -4.67 -3.35 10.06
N GLY A 84 -5.34 -4.08 10.95
CA GLY A 84 -6.76 -3.90 11.20
C GLY A 84 -7.07 -2.81 12.21
N ARG A 85 -8.36 -2.65 12.50
CA ARG A 85 -8.86 -1.74 13.55
C ARG A 85 -8.47 -2.20 14.93
N TYR A 86 -8.55 -1.28 15.88
CA TYR A 86 -8.24 -1.51 17.29
C TYR A 86 -9.13 -0.63 18.17
N GLU A 87 -9.23 -1.00 19.46
CA GLU A 87 -9.81 -0.15 20.49
C GLU A 87 -8.70 0.49 21.31
N ALA A 88 -8.89 1.74 21.74
CA ALA A 88 -7.86 2.50 22.44
C ALA A 88 -7.40 1.81 23.75
N GLU A 89 -8.34 1.20 24.46
CA GLU A 89 -8.12 0.52 25.74
C GLU A 89 -7.28 -0.76 25.59
N THR A 90 -7.28 -1.39 24.42
CA THR A 90 -6.58 -2.64 24.12
C THR A 90 -5.58 -2.49 22.96
N MET A 91 -5.11 -1.27 22.73
CA MET A 91 -4.19 -0.96 21.64
C MET A 91 -2.89 -1.76 21.72
N GLU A 92 -2.32 -1.90 22.92
CA GLU A 92 -1.05 -2.63 23.08
C GLU A 92 -1.24 -4.13 22.84
N GLU A 93 -2.32 -4.72 23.30
CA GLU A 93 -2.66 -6.12 23.03
C GLU A 93 -2.86 -6.36 21.51
N SER A 94 -3.57 -5.46 20.83
CA SER A 94 -3.74 -5.50 19.38
C SER A 94 -2.40 -5.34 18.64
N PHE A 95 -1.50 -4.51 19.18
CA PHE A 95 -0.15 -4.35 18.63
C PHE A 95 0.67 -5.63 18.78
N GLN A 96 0.61 -6.31 19.91
CA GLN A 96 1.28 -7.61 20.12
C GLN A 96 0.68 -8.70 19.21
N ALA A 97 -0.64 -8.73 19.03
CA ALA A 97 -1.30 -9.64 18.10
C ALA A 97 -0.85 -9.39 16.64
N LEU A 98 -0.72 -8.12 16.24
CA LEU A 98 -0.18 -7.76 14.93
C LEU A 98 1.26 -8.25 14.75
N LEU A 99 2.13 -8.03 15.73
CA LEU A 99 3.52 -8.51 15.68
C LEU A 99 3.57 -10.03 15.49
N ALA A 100 2.77 -10.78 16.26
CA ALA A 100 2.70 -12.23 16.14
C ALA A 100 2.26 -12.66 14.73
N SER A 101 1.20 -12.04 14.21
CA SER A 101 0.69 -12.34 12.86
C SER A 101 1.69 -12.00 11.77
N THR A 102 2.37 -10.86 11.89
CA THR A 102 3.37 -10.44 10.89
C THR A 102 4.56 -11.40 10.85
N ARG A 103 5.03 -11.89 12.01
CA ARG A 103 6.08 -12.92 12.06
C ARG A 103 5.66 -14.17 11.29
N GLU A 104 4.43 -14.64 11.51
CA GLU A 104 3.90 -15.81 10.79
C GLU A 104 3.81 -15.58 9.28
N LEU A 105 3.46 -14.37 8.82
CA LEU A 105 3.44 -14.04 7.39
C LEU A 105 4.85 -14.00 6.79
N CYS A 106 5.81 -13.38 7.50
CA CYS A 106 7.20 -13.32 7.06
C CYS A 106 7.83 -14.71 6.97
N GLU A 107 7.62 -15.56 7.98
CA GLU A 107 8.08 -16.96 7.96
C GLU A 107 7.44 -17.74 6.82
N TYR A 108 6.13 -17.59 6.61
CA TYR A 108 5.41 -18.28 5.54
C TYR A 108 5.92 -17.89 4.15
N ALA A 109 6.13 -16.60 3.91
CA ALA A 109 6.69 -16.11 2.65
C ALA A 109 8.14 -16.59 2.48
N LYS A 110 8.97 -16.51 3.55
CA LYS A 110 10.37 -16.94 3.53
C LYS A 110 10.53 -18.43 3.21
N ALA A 111 9.64 -19.26 3.72
CA ALA A 111 9.65 -20.72 3.44
C ALA A 111 9.39 -21.05 1.97
N LYS A 112 8.79 -20.14 1.18
CA LYS A 112 8.44 -20.35 -0.23
C LYS A 112 9.40 -19.69 -1.22
N GLY A 113 10.16 -18.67 -0.84
CA GLY A 113 11.06 -17.96 -1.75
C GLY A 113 11.52 -16.59 -1.27
N ASN A 114 11.30 -16.30 0.00
CA ASN A 114 11.74 -15.04 0.64
C ASN A 114 11.13 -13.76 0.05
N MET A 115 9.87 -13.84 -0.42
CA MET A 115 9.13 -12.65 -0.91
C MET A 115 9.03 -11.61 0.21
N PRO A 116 9.29 -10.33 -0.06
CA PRO A 116 9.00 -9.25 0.87
C PRO A 116 7.51 -9.17 1.21
N VAL A 117 7.21 -9.06 2.51
CA VAL A 117 5.88 -8.84 3.06
C VAL A 117 5.81 -7.40 3.56
N LEU A 118 4.91 -6.61 3.00
CA LEU A 118 4.83 -5.18 3.24
C LEU A 118 3.57 -4.84 4.01
N CYS A 119 3.73 -4.07 5.09
CA CYS A 119 2.56 -3.48 5.76
C CYS A 119 2.35 -2.07 5.24
N GLU A 120 1.18 -1.83 4.70
CA GLU A 120 0.78 -0.50 4.26
C GLU A 120 0.33 0.35 5.44
N VAL A 121 0.76 1.61 5.42
CA VAL A 121 0.45 2.61 6.45
C VAL A 121 -0.85 3.31 6.09
N PHE A 122 -1.87 3.21 6.97
CA PHE A 122 -3.21 3.78 6.77
C PHE A 122 -3.61 4.77 7.86
N ASP A 123 -4.70 5.49 7.62
CA ASP A 123 -5.31 6.38 8.59
C ASP A 123 -5.78 5.64 9.86
N TYR A 124 -5.84 6.38 10.98
CA TYR A 124 -6.24 5.83 12.28
C TYR A 124 -7.60 6.35 12.77
N ASP A 125 -8.22 7.35 12.12
CA ASP A 125 -9.46 7.99 12.60
C ASP A 125 -10.49 8.35 11.51
N ILE A 126 -10.10 8.39 10.24
CA ILE A 126 -10.98 8.84 9.14
C ILE A 126 -11.73 7.66 8.49
N ALA A 127 -11.03 6.76 7.82
CA ALA A 127 -11.62 5.72 6.97
C ALA A 127 -11.33 4.30 7.48
N LYS A 128 -10.09 3.84 7.38
CA LYS A 128 -9.71 2.47 7.77
C LYS A 128 -9.61 2.32 9.28
N LYS A 129 -9.18 3.37 9.99
CA LYS A 129 -8.95 3.37 11.44
C LYS A 129 -7.99 2.27 11.85
N SER A 130 -6.91 2.17 11.08
CA SER A 130 -5.88 1.15 11.22
C SER A 130 -5.02 1.38 12.47
N LEU A 131 -4.56 0.29 13.06
CA LEU A 131 -3.59 0.33 14.15
C LEU A 131 -2.26 0.95 13.71
N ILE A 132 -1.84 0.71 12.47
CA ILE A 132 -0.59 1.23 11.90
C ILE A 132 -0.89 2.42 10.99
N GLY A 133 -0.76 3.61 11.58
CA GLY A 133 -1.00 4.92 10.94
C GLY A 133 -0.04 5.98 11.49
N PRO A 134 -0.15 6.43 12.75
CA PRO A 134 0.76 7.43 13.32
C PRO A 134 2.21 6.96 13.27
N VAL A 135 3.12 7.84 12.83
CA VAL A 135 4.51 7.50 12.50
C VAL A 135 5.27 6.85 13.66
N ASP A 136 5.00 7.21 14.90
CA ASP A 136 5.65 6.60 16.07
C ASP A 136 5.30 5.11 16.21
N ARG A 137 4.04 4.74 15.95
CA ARG A 137 3.61 3.33 15.93
C ARG A 137 4.16 2.59 14.72
N VAL A 138 4.16 3.22 13.55
CA VAL A 138 4.77 2.68 12.33
C VAL A 138 6.23 2.37 12.54
N LYS A 139 6.98 3.32 13.10
CA LYS A 139 8.41 3.18 13.40
C LYS A 139 8.68 2.03 14.38
N ARG A 140 7.97 2.02 15.53
CA ARG A 140 8.07 0.95 16.53
C ARG A 140 7.80 -0.43 15.92
N TYR A 141 6.77 -0.52 15.10
CA TYR A 141 6.39 -1.75 14.40
C TYR A 141 7.48 -2.23 13.44
N ALA A 142 7.91 -1.34 12.55
CA ALA A 142 8.93 -1.67 11.56
C ALA A 142 10.28 -2.01 12.19
N GLU A 143 10.70 -1.27 13.22
CA GLU A 143 11.93 -1.57 13.97
C GLU A 143 11.89 -2.96 14.62
N THR A 144 10.74 -3.33 15.19
CA THR A 144 10.58 -4.63 15.85
C THR A 144 10.64 -5.77 14.83
N ILE A 145 9.89 -5.70 13.74
CA ILE A 145 9.84 -6.80 12.77
C ILE A 145 11.13 -6.89 11.94
N CYS A 146 11.67 -5.75 11.47
CA CYS A 146 12.89 -5.75 10.67
C CYS A 146 14.16 -6.16 11.46
N ALA A 147 14.12 -6.14 12.79
CA ALA A 147 15.20 -6.70 13.61
C ALA A 147 15.25 -8.24 13.54
N GLU A 148 14.14 -8.88 13.19
CA GLU A 148 13.98 -10.34 13.17
C GLU A 148 13.89 -10.89 11.72
N TYR A 149 13.33 -10.08 10.78
CA TYR A 149 13.00 -10.50 9.42
C TYR A 149 13.55 -9.53 8.38
N ASP A 150 14.36 -10.02 7.46
CA ASP A 150 14.93 -9.29 6.33
C ASP A 150 13.95 -9.14 5.15
N ASN A 151 12.88 -9.95 5.15
CA ASN A 151 11.80 -9.93 4.17
C ASN A 151 10.57 -9.14 4.62
N PHE A 152 10.72 -8.18 5.54
CA PHE A 152 9.65 -7.26 5.92
C PHE A 152 9.98 -5.83 5.48
N GLY A 153 8.93 -5.04 5.20
CA GLY A 153 9.02 -3.63 4.91
C GLY A 153 7.69 -2.90 5.03
N LEU A 154 7.73 -1.63 4.68
CA LEU A 154 6.56 -0.75 4.66
C LEU A 154 6.18 -0.40 3.22
N MET A 155 4.88 -0.28 2.98
CA MET A 155 4.29 0.43 1.86
C MET A 155 3.75 1.76 2.37
N VAL A 156 4.04 2.84 1.66
CA VAL A 156 3.59 4.20 1.99
C VAL A 156 2.79 4.78 0.84
N ASP A 157 1.75 5.54 1.15
CA ASP A 157 0.89 6.18 0.15
C ASP A 157 0.77 7.68 0.42
N LEU A 158 0.99 8.48 -0.61
CA LEU A 158 0.80 9.91 -0.57
C LEU A 158 -0.63 10.30 -0.16
N SER A 159 -1.64 9.52 -0.55
CA SER A 159 -3.04 9.77 -0.18
C SER A 159 -3.31 9.62 1.32
N HIS A 160 -2.59 8.74 2.00
CA HIS A 160 -2.79 8.46 3.41
C HIS A 160 -2.13 9.50 4.34
N ILE A 161 -1.09 10.18 3.88
CA ILE A 161 -0.34 11.15 4.70
C ILE A 161 -1.24 12.27 5.25
N PRO A 162 -2.07 12.96 4.44
CA PRO A 162 -3.02 13.94 4.98
C PRO A 162 -4.06 13.31 5.92
N MET A 163 -4.45 12.05 5.68
CA MET A 163 -5.41 11.33 6.51
C MET A 163 -4.84 10.95 7.88
N ILE A 164 -3.51 10.87 8.00
CA ILE A 164 -2.78 10.63 9.27
C ILE A 164 -2.51 11.95 9.99
N HIS A 165 -2.82 13.09 9.38
CA HIS A 165 -2.57 14.45 9.91
C HIS A 165 -1.08 14.78 10.09
N GLU A 166 -0.23 14.20 9.24
CA GLU A 166 1.21 14.42 9.21
C GLU A 166 1.65 15.12 7.92
N THR A 167 2.81 15.74 7.92
CA THR A 167 3.48 16.16 6.68
C THR A 167 4.23 15.00 6.04
N ILE A 168 4.64 15.16 4.78
CA ILE A 168 5.40 14.14 4.04
C ILE A 168 6.70 13.81 4.80
N GLU A 169 7.39 14.82 5.34
CA GLU A 169 8.63 14.67 6.10
C GLU A 169 8.39 13.98 7.44
N GLU A 170 7.38 14.36 8.18
CA GLU A 170 7.02 13.74 9.47
C GLU A 170 6.69 12.27 9.31
N ASN A 171 6.00 11.91 8.23
CA ASN A 171 5.60 10.54 7.95
C ASN A 171 6.77 9.67 7.45
N LEU A 172 7.56 10.15 6.48
CA LEU A 172 8.53 9.30 5.79
C LEU A 172 9.92 9.27 6.46
N LEU A 173 10.44 10.41 6.96
CA LEU A 173 11.82 10.47 7.46
C LEU A 173 12.11 9.50 8.60
N PRO A 174 11.22 9.32 9.61
CA PRO A 174 11.48 8.40 10.72
C PRO A 174 11.55 6.93 10.29
N VAL A 175 10.88 6.58 9.18
CA VAL A 175 10.73 5.19 8.72
C VAL A 175 11.43 4.90 7.39
N ARG A 176 12.15 5.88 6.82
CA ARG A 176 12.76 5.83 5.48
C ARG A 176 13.51 4.55 5.13
N ARG A 177 14.19 3.94 6.11
CA ARG A 177 14.98 2.71 5.89
C ARG A 177 14.14 1.45 5.71
N PHE A 178 12.85 1.52 6.04
CA PHE A 178 11.92 0.39 6.00
C PHE A 178 10.99 0.45 4.78
N ILE A 179 10.95 1.58 4.06
CA ILE A 179 10.10 1.74 2.88
C ILE A 179 10.60 0.84 1.75
N ARG A 180 9.69 0.05 1.17
CA ARG A 180 9.97 -0.87 0.06
C ARG A 180 9.09 -0.62 -1.16
N HIS A 181 7.91 -0.04 -0.96
CA HIS A 181 6.93 0.27 -2.01
C HIS A 181 6.28 1.62 -1.70
N ALA A 182 5.91 2.37 -2.74
CA ALA A 182 5.26 3.66 -2.58
C ALA A 182 4.08 3.81 -3.54
N HIS A 183 2.97 4.35 -3.04
CA HIS A 183 1.82 4.74 -3.84
C HIS A 183 1.75 6.25 -4.04
N MET A 184 1.26 6.63 -5.20
CA MET A 184 0.95 7.99 -5.58
C MET A 184 -0.57 8.10 -5.73
N GLY A 185 -1.21 8.61 -4.69
CA GLY A 185 -2.66 8.72 -4.61
C GLY A 185 -3.12 10.10 -4.14
N ASN A 186 -4.43 10.27 -4.08
CA ASN A 186 -5.07 11.50 -3.64
C ASN A 186 -6.24 11.18 -2.70
N THR A 187 -6.64 12.15 -1.90
CA THR A 187 -7.71 12.02 -0.90
C THR A 187 -8.46 13.34 -0.71
N VAL A 188 -9.66 13.27 -0.15
CA VAL A 188 -10.43 14.41 0.34
C VAL A 188 -10.65 14.24 1.84
N ILE A 189 -10.17 15.16 2.66
CA ILE A 189 -10.35 15.12 4.13
C ILE A 189 -11.10 16.32 4.70
N ARG A 190 -11.26 17.40 3.94
CA ARG A 190 -11.92 18.64 4.40
C ARG A 190 -13.40 18.73 4.12
N SER A 191 -13.95 17.75 3.40
CA SER A 191 -15.35 17.76 2.98
C SER A 191 -16.01 16.39 3.23
N PRO A 192 -16.50 16.12 4.45
CA PRO A 192 -17.08 14.81 4.80
C PRO A 192 -18.30 14.40 3.98
N GLN A 193 -18.96 15.34 3.28
CA GLN A 193 -20.09 15.05 2.40
C GLN A 193 -19.68 14.73 0.95
N CYS A 194 -18.39 14.90 0.64
CA CYS A 194 -17.86 14.57 -0.67
C CYS A 194 -17.87 13.03 -0.87
N PRO A 195 -18.34 12.49 -1.99
CA PRO A 195 -18.26 11.05 -2.27
C PRO A 195 -16.83 10.52 -2.24
N ALA A 196 -15.84 11.37 -2.50
CA ALA A 196 -14.41 11.05 -2.44
C ALA A 196 -13.77 11.25 -1.06
N TYR A 197 -14.56 11.42 0.02
CA TYR A 197 -14.04 11.64 1.36
C TYR A 197 -13.36 10.38 1.92
N GLY A 198 -12.15 10.55 2.44
CA GLY A 198 -11.36 9.47 3.05
C GLY A 198 -10.56 8.69 2.00
N ASP A 199 -10.43 7.41 2.21
CA ASP A 199 -9.62 6.47 1.42
C ASP A 199 -10.33 6.03 0.14
N GLU A 200 -10.57 7.00 -0.74
CA GLU A 200 -11.34 6.81 -1.97
C GLU A 200 -10.53 7.06 -3.24
N HIS A 201 -9.32 7.54 -3.12
CA HIS A 201 -8.33 7.71 -4.20
C HIS A 201 -8.86 8.40 -5.46
N PRO A 202 -9.46 9.62 -5.37
CA PRO A 202 -9.86 10.36 -6.56
C PRO A 202 -8.63 10.77 -7.38
N ARG A 203 -8.84 11.12 -8.65
CA ARG A 203 -7.76 11.64 -9.50
C ARG A 203 -7.07 12.84 -8.86
N PHE A 204 -5.84 13.11 -9.23
CA PHE A 204 -5.12 14.32 -8.82
C PHE A 204 -5.87 15.58 -9.22
N GLY A 205 -5.83 16.61 -8.35
CA GLY A 205 -6.58 17.84 -8.56
C GLY A 205 -8.10 17.68 -8.55
N PHE A 206 -8.63 16.62 -7.92
CA PHE A 206 -10.09 16.48 -7.69
C PHE A 206 -10.57 17.63 -6.78
N PRO A 207 -11.81 18.14 -6.96
CA PRO A 207 -12.31 19.26 -6.15
C PRO A 207 -12.21 18.98 -4.64
N ASN A 208 -11.61 19.92 -3.90
CA ASN A 208 -11.35 19.84 -2.46
C ASN A 208 -10.41 18.69 -2.02
N SER A 209 -9.67 18.09 -2.94
CA SER A 209 -8.67 17.09 -2.58
C SER A 209 -7.36 17.71 -2.09
N GLU A 210 -6.51 16.87 -1.51
CA GLU A 210 -5.28 17.28 -0.84
C GLU A 210 -4.06 17.27 -1.77
N ASN A 211 -4.04 16.38 -2.77
CA ASN A 211 -2.86 16.14 -3.59
C ASN A 211 -3.08 16.53 -5.07
N ASP A 212 -2.10 17.24 -5.61
CA ASP A 212 -1.97 17.57 -7.03
C ASP A 212 -0.48 17.61 -7.39
N VAL A 213 -0.11 18.24 -8.47
CA VAL A 213 1.27 18.34 -9.02
C VAL A 213 2.30 18.70 -7.95
N LYS A 214 2.01 19.73 -7.11
CA LYS A 214 2.96 20.21 -6.11
C LYS A 214 3.23 19.19 -5.02
N GLU A 215 2.19 18.63 -4.42
CA GLU A 215 2.29 17.62 -3.35
C GLU A 215 2.98 16.35 -3.86
N LEU A 216 2.68 15.95 -5.10
CA LEU A 216 3.36 14.82 -5.73
C LEU A 216 4.85 15.14 -5.97
N ALA A 217 5.21 16.34 -6.40
CA ALA A 217 6.60 16.76 -6.57
C ALA A 217 7.37 16.76 -5.24
N ASP A 218 6.76 17.29 -4.16
CA ASP A 218 7.35 17.29 -2.82
C ASP A 218 7.59 15.86 -2.31
N TYR A 219 6.63 14.95 -2.55
CA TYR A 219 6.73 13.54 -2.20
C TYR A 219 7.87 12.84 -2.98
N LEU A 220 7.91 13.00 -4.29
CA LEU A 220 8.97 12.42 -5.14
C LEU A 220 10.35 12.94 -4.76
N ARG A 221 10.48 14.25 -4.49
CA ARG A 221 11.74 14.86 -4.05
C ARG A 221 12.23 14.22 -2.77
N LEU A 222 11.35 14.04 -1.77
CA LEU A 222 11.73 13.39 -0.52
C LEU A 222 12.10 11.92 -0.73
N LEU A 223 11.37 11.16 -1.56
CA LEU A 223 11.69 9.78 -1.89
C LEU A 223 13.09 9.66 -2.55
N MET A 224 13.50 10.65 -3.36
CA MET A 224 14.85 10.72 -3.92
C MET A 224 15.89 11.10 -2.87
N GLU A 225 15.62 12.12 -2.04
CA GLU A 225 16.54 12.58 -0.99
C GLU A 225 16.87 11.47 0.03
N ILE A 226 15.89 10.63 0.38
CA ILE A 226 16.11 9.48 1.27
C ILE A 226 16.74 8.27 0.56
N GLY A 227 16.97 8.35 -0.75
CA GLY A 227 17.57 7.30 -1.56
C GLY A 227 16.64 6.14 -1.89
N PHE A 228 15.32 6.28 -1.67
CA PHE A 228 14.34 5.27 -2.06
C PHE A 228 14.26 5.17 -3.59
N ILE A 229 14.19 6.30 -4.29
CA ILE A 229 14.30 6.37 -5.75
C ILE A 229 15.70 6.87 -6.10
N SER A 230 16.45 6.12 -6.92
CA SER A 230 17.77 6.52 -7.38
C SER A 230 18.17 5.76 -8.65
N GLU A 231 19.27 6.15 -9.31
CA GLU A 231 19.83 5.39 -10.45
C GLU A 231 20.11 3.91 -10.13
N LYS A 232 20.45 3.61 -8.86
CA LYS A 232 20.80 2.27 -8.38
C LYS A 232 19.64 1.50 -7.77
N ASN A 233 18.60 2.20 -7.36
CA ASN A 233 17.41 1.63 -6.75
C ASN A 233 16.17 2.11 -7.49
N ARG A 234 15.54 1.21 -8.22
CA ARG A 234 14.32 1.44 -8.98
C ARG A 234 13.17 0.64 -8.34
N PRO A 235 12.60 1.14 -7.23
CA PRO A 235 11.49 0.48 -6.57
C PRO A 235 10.22 0.61 -7.39
N ILE A 236 9.20 -0.16 -7.03
CA ILE A 236 7.85 0.06 -7.56
C ILE A 236 7.29 1.32 -6.90
N VAL A 237 6.79 2.25 -7.74
CA VAL A 237 6.01 3.42 -7.35
C VAL A 237 4.75 3.40 -8.20
N SER A 238 3.61 3.10 -7.59
CA SER A 238 2.35 2.85 -8.29
C SER A 238 1.38 4.03 -8.16
N PHE A 239 0.61 4.28 -9.19
CA PHE A 239 -0.60 5.09 -9.02
C PHE A 239 -1.67 4.29 -8.27
N GLU A 240 -2.32 4.94 -7.30
CA GLU A 240 -3.55 4.47 -6.69
C GLU A 240 -4.64 5.53 -6.88
N VAL A 241 -5.32 5.47 -8.00
CA VAL A 241 -6.40 6.39 -8.38
C VAL A 241 -7.54 5.63 -9.04
N LYS A 242 -8.77 6.05 -8.77
CA LYS A 242 -9.96 5.52 -9.42
C LYS A 242 -10.84 6.64 -9.97
N PRO A 243 -11.58 6.40 -11.06
CA PRO A 243 -12.58 7.34 -11.53
C PRO A 243 -13.76 7.43 -10.56
N PHE A 244 -14.31 8.64 -10.40
CA PHE A 244 -15.49 8.91 -9.60
C PHE A 244 -16.70 9.21 -10.48
N GLU A 245 -17.88 8.71 -10.06
CA GLU A 245 -19.15 8.94 -10.75
C GLU A 245 -19.07 8.61 -12.25
N GLU A 246 -19.28 9.61 -13.10
CA GLU A 246 -19.25 9.49 -14.56
C GLU A 246 -17.88 9.85 -15.17
N GLU A 247 -16.82 9.95 -14.35
CA GLU A 247 -15.47 10.22 -14.87
C GLU A 247 -15.01 9.07 -15.80
N ASP A 248 -14.46 9.45 -16.95
CA ASP A 248 -13.90 8.50 -17.90
C ASP A 248 -12.56 7.92 -17.37
N PRO A 249 -12.43 6.59 -17.24
CA PRO A 249 -11.20 5.96 -16.75
C PRO A 249 -9.94 6.31 -17.54
N ASP A 250 -10.07 6.47 -18.86
CA ASP A 250 -8.93 6.83 -19.73
C ASP A 250 -8.48 8.27 -19.47
N ILE A 251 -9.42 9.17 -19.15
CA ILE A 251 -9.11 10.55 -18.75
C ILE A 251 -8.48 10.58 -17.37
N CYS A 252 -8.95 9.79 -16.40
CA CYS A 252 -8.34 9.67 -15.07
C CYS A 252 -6.90 9.14 -15.16
N LEU A 253 -6.68 8.13 -15.98
CA LEU A 253 -5.35 7.60 -16.24
C LEU A 253 -4.43 8.64 -16.91
N ALA A 254 -4.94 9.37 -17.91
CA ALA A 254 -4.20 10.43 -18.56
C ALA A 254 -3.90 11.61 -17.61
N ASN A 255 -4.81 11.92 -16.66
CA ASN A 255 -4.57 12.89 -15.60
C ASN A 255 -3.40 12.44 -14.72
N ALA A 256 -3.43 11.20 -14.20
CA ALA A 256 -2.36 10.66 -13.34
C ALA A 256 -0.99 10.74 -14.01
N LYS A 257 -0.89 10.32 -15.28
CA LYS A 257 0.35 10.37 -16.06
C LYS A 257 0.86 11.80 -16.24
N ARG A 258 -0.01 12.74 -16.65
CA ARG A 258 0.39 14.14 -16.83
C ARG A 258 0.74 14.84 -15.52
N THR A 259 0.06 14.49 -14.42
CA THR A 259 0.40 15.01 -13.09
C THR A 259 1.80 14.55 -12.69
N LEU A 260 2.15 13.28 -12.95
CA LEU A 260 3.50 12.78 -12.68
C LEU A 260 4.55 13.47 -13.56
N ASP A 261 4.30 13.63 -14.85
CA ASP A 261 5.20 14.32 -15.76
C ASP A 261 5.47 15.77 -15.30
N LEU A 262 4.41 16.50 -14.95
CA LEU A 262 4.52 17.87 -14.42
C LEU A 262 5.22 17.92 -13.06
N ALA A 263 4.99 16.94 -12.19
CA ALA A 263 5.67 16.87 -10.91
C ALA A 263 7.18 16.62 -11.08
N TRP A 264 7.59 15.78 -12.03
CA TRP A 264 9.01 15.55 -12.36
C TRP A 264 9.73 16.79 -12.86
N GLU A 265 9.04 17.72 -13.53
CA GLU A 265 9.62 19.01 -13.93
C GLU A 265 9.95 19.91 -12.74
N LEU A 266 9.37 19.64 -11.56
CA LEU A 266 9.56 20.38 -10.32
C LEU A 266 10.55 19.74 -9.34
N VAL A 267 10.93 18.48 -9.57
CA VAL A 267 11.89 17.73 -8.73
C VAL A 267 13.31 18.05 -9.13
#